data_2ce434d59924f0dcc1081fc9744ece10
#
_entry.id   2ce434d59924f0dcc1081fc9744ece10
#
_cell.length_a   1.000
_cell.length_b   1.000
_cell.length_c   1.000
_cell.angle_alpha   90.00
_cell.angle_beta   90.00
_cell.angle_gamma   90.00
#
_symmetry.space_group_name_H-M   'P 1'
#
loop_
_entity.id
_entity.type
_entity.pdbx_description
1 polymer ?
#
loop_
_entity_poly.entity_id
_entity_poly.type
_entity_poly.pdbx_seq_one_letter_code
_entity_poly.pdbx_strand_id
1 'polypeptide(L)'
;VYIIDEVHMLSIGAFNALLKTLEEPPEYVIFILATTEAHKIPITILSRCQRYDFKRITIDTIAGRLRELIDKEEWDVEEKAVRYIARMADGSMRDALSLLDQCAAFYIGEKLTYDHVLEVLGAVDTEVFSRLLRELLARDVHAVIETVDELTMQGRELSQLAADFTWYLRNLLLVRCSDDMEDVLDVSTENLARLKEEAQMIDNDVLIRYIRIFSDLTNQLKFATQKRVLFEVALIKLCRPAMEVNTDTLLERIRSVEEKLEQGAFAAPSQEKIVYVNS
;
A
#
# COMPACT_ATOMS: atom_id res chain seq x y z
N VAL A 1 -10.79 -2.54 39.43
CA VAL A 1 -9.99 -2.81 38.22
C VAL A 1 -9.41 -1.52 37.75
N TYR A 2 -8.12 -1.46 37.47
CA TYR A 2 -7.43 -0.31 36.87
C TYR A 2 -6.97 -0.70 35.47
N ILE A 3 -7.41 0.04 34.46
CA ILE A 3 -7.01 -0.16 33.06
C ILE A 3 -6.09 1.00 32.69
N ILE A 4 -4.85 0.68 32.33
CA ILE A 4 -3.87 1.65 31.87
C ILE A 4 -3.62 1.35 30.38
N ASP A 5 -4.20 2.19 29.55
CA ASP A 5 -4.03 2.09 28.09
C ASP A 5 -2.72 2.78 27.67
N GLU A 6 -2.12 2.29 26.58
CA GLU A 6 -0.82 2.73 26.07
C GLU A 6 0.25 2.89 27.16
N VAL A 7 0.33 1.87 28.02
CA VAL A 7 1.18 1.89 29.23
C VAL A 7 2.66 2.20 28.92
N HIS A 8 3.13 1.93 27.70
CA HIS A 8 4.48 2.27 27.25
C HIS A 8 4.78 3.78 27.25
N MET A 9 3.75 4.62 27.32
CA MET A 9 3.89 6.09 27.43
C MET A 9 4.22 6.56 28.87
N LEU A 10 4.17 5.67 29.85
CA LEU A 10 4.54 6.00 31.21
C LEU A 10 6.05 6.29 31.33
N SER A 11 6.40 7.27 32.16
CA SER A 11 7.79 7.52 32.50
C SER A 11 8.40 6.36 33.32
N ILE A 12 9.72 6.23 33.29
CA ILE A 12 10.46 5.23 34.10
C ILE A 12 10.12 5.38 35.57
N GLY A 13 9.97 6.63 36.06
CA GLY A 13 9.58 6.90 37.45
C GLY A 13 8.18 6.39 37.79
N ALA A 14 7.23 6.49 36.87
CA ALA A 14 5.88 5.96 37.02
C ALA A 14 5.88 4.42 37.04
N PHE A 15 6.65 3.77 36.15
CA PHE A 15 6.83 2.32 36.21
C PHE A 15 7.41 1.85 37.56
N ASN A 16 8.43 2.55 38.06
CA ASN A 16 9.03 2.22 39.36
C ASN A 16 8.04 2.38 40.52
N ALA A 17 7.15 3.37 40.47
CA ALA A 17 6.10 3.55 41.47
C ALA A 17 5.07 2.41 41.46
N LEU A 18 4.77 1.86 40.28
CA LEU A 18 3.85 0.73 40.14
C LEU A 18 4.44 -0.61 40.66
N LEU A 19 5.77 -0.75 40.66
CA LEU A 19 6.42 -2.02 40.99
C LEU A 19 5.99 -2.56 42.36
N LYS A 20 5.95 -1.74 43.39
CA LYS A 20 5.54 -2.19 44.77
C LYS A 20 4.13 -2.75 44.79
N THR A 21 3.21 -2.10 44.06
CA THR A 21 1.81 -2.54 44.02
C THR A 21 1.62 -3.79 43.16
N LEU A 22 2.47 -3.96 42.13
CA LEU A 22 2.45 -5.16 41.27
C LEU A 22 3.13 -6.37 41.94
N GLU A 23 4.05 -6.13 42.86
CA GLU A 23 4.68 -7.21 43.68
C GLU A 23 3.73 -7.76 44.72
N GLU A 24 3.02 -6.89 45.44
CA GLU A 24 2.09 -7.24 46.50
C GLU A 24 0.76 -6.50 46.27
N PRO A 25 -0.02 -6.91 45.25
CA PRO A 25 -1.28 -6.24 44.96
C PRO A 25 -2.31 -6.55 46.07
N PRO A 26 -3.09 -5.54 46.50
CA PRO A 26 -4.23 -5.80 47.38
C PRO A 26 -5.23 -6.76 46.68
N GLU A 27 -5.88 -7.65 47.45
CA GLU A 27 -6.78 -8.69 46.94
C GLU A 27 -7.91 -8.15 46.03
N TYR A 28 -8.31 -6.88 46.24
CA TYR A 28 -9.38 -6.23 45.47
C TYR A 28 -8.87 -5.43 44.26
N VAL A 29 -7.56 -5.44 43.97
CA VAL A 29 -6.96 -4.67 42.87
C VAL A 29 -6.55 -5.58 41.74
N ILE A 30 -7.01 -5.24 40.53
CA ILE A 30 -6.59 -5.88 39.27
C ILE A 30 -6.07 -4.77 38.36
N PHE A 31 -4.86 -4.93 37.82
CA PHE A 31 -4.31 -4.08 36.80
C PHE A 31 -4.44 -4.74 35.42
N ILE A 32 -4.94 -3.99 34.45
CA ILE A 32 -4.92 -4.36 33.04
C ILE A 32 -4.04 -3.32 32.32
N LEU A 33 -2.89 -3.74 31.85
CA LEU A 33 -1.93 -2.90 31.13
C LEU A 33 -2.04 -3.20 29.64
N ALA A 34 -2.50 -2.24 28.85
CA ALA A 34 -2.63 -2.37 27.41
C ALA A 34 -1.50 -1.60 26.70
N THR A 35 -0.95 -2.17 25.62
CA THR A 35 0.11 -1.53 24.84
C THR A 35 0.19 -2.09 23.44
N THR A 36 0.54 -1.24 22.48
CA THR A 36 0.94 -1.62 21.12
C THR A 36 2.43 -1.96 21.03
N GLU A 37 3.26 -1.54 22.03
CA GLU A 37 4.71 -1.65 22.01
C GLU A 37 5.25 -2.37 23.28
N ALA A 38 4.99 -3.66 23.38
CA ALA A 38 5.40 -4.45 24.54
C ALA A 38 6.92 -4.43 24.81
N HIS A 39 7.74 -4.20 23.75
CA HIS A 39 9.20 -4.12 23.87
C HIS A 39 9.71 -2.88 24.63
N LYS A 40 8.88 -1.83 24.75
CA LYS A 40 9.20 -0.61 25.52
C LYS A 40 8.91 -0.76 27.01
N ILE A 41 8.20 -1.80 27.43
CA ILE A 41 7.87 -2.02 28.82
C ILE A 41 9.06 -2.66 29.54
N PRO A 42 9.47 -2.13 30.72
CA PRO A 42 10.55 -2.73 31.51
C PRO A 42 10.30 -4.21 31.83
N ILE A 43 11.34 -5.03 31.72
CA ILE A 43 11.24 -6.47 32.01
C ILE A 43 10.79 -6.75 33.46
N THR A 44 11.08 -5.84 34.37
CA THR A 44 10.65 -5.92 35.79
C THR A 44 9.13 -5.84 35.93
N ILE A 45 8.44 -5.13 35.03
CA ILE A 45 6.97 -5.07 34.97
C ILE A 45 6.45 -6.34 34.28
N LEU A 46 7.00 -6.68 33.09
CA LEU A 46 6.57 -7.85 32.34
C LEU A 46 6.66 -9.14 33.10
N SER A 47 7.69 -9.32 33.98
CA SER A 47 7.86 -10.53 34.80
C SER A 47 6.80 -10.70 35.90
N ARG A 48 6.02 -9.66 36.18
CA ARG A 48 4.94 -9.67 37.21
C ARG A 48 3.55 -9.62 36.60
N CYS A 49 3.46 -9.63 35.29
CA CYS A 49 2.20 -9.59 34.55
C CYS A 49 2.00 -10.86 33.75
N GLN A 50 0.76 -11.27 33.62
CA GLN A 50 0.36 -12.29 32.66
C GLN A 50 0.23 -11.60 31.28
N ARG A 51 0.88 -12.16 30.27
CA ARG A 51 0.89 -11.56 28.91
C ARG A 51 -0.12 -12.25 28.01
N TYR A 52 -0.89 -11.43 27.28
CA TYR A 52 -1.82 -11.86 26.25
C TYR A 52 -1.53 -11.11 24.97
N ASP A 53 -1.15 -11.84 23.92
CA ASP A 53 -0.84 -11.25 22.62
C ASP A 53 -2.09 -11.33 21.71
N PHE A 54 -2.64 -10.17 21.39
CA PHE A 54 -3.75 -10.03 20.43
C PHE A 54 -3.19 -9.92 19.02
N LYS A 55 -3.76 -10.70 18.11
CA LYS A 55 -3.37 -10.73 16.68
C LYS A 55 -4.32 -9.87 15.86
N ARG A 56 -3.87 -9.49 14.65
CA ARG A 56 -4.75 -8.90 13.65
C ARG A 56 -5.88 -9.87 13.30
N ILE A 57 -7.06 -9.31 13.11
CA ILE A 57 -8.25 -10.08 12.75
C ILE A 57 -8.25 -10.30 11.23
N THR A 58 -8.66 -11.49 10.78
CA THR A 58 -8.74 -11.79 9.36
C THR A 58 -9.86 -11.01 8.67
N ILE A 59 -9.70 -10.75 7.37
CA ILE A 59 -10.69 -10.03 6.57
C ILE A 59 -12.05 -10.72 6.64
N ASP A 60 -12.10 -12.07 6.54
CA ASP A 60 -13.36 -12.82 6.60
C ASP A 60 -14.06 -12.68 7.97
N THR A 61 -13.30 -12.67 9.06
CA THR A 61 -13.86 -12.46 10.41
C THR A 61 -14.41 -11.05 10.57
N ILE A 62 -13.70 -10.03 10.06
CA ILE A 62 -14.18 -8.65 10.08
C ILE A 62 -15.42 -8.51 9.21
N ALA A 63 -15.39 -9.01 7.97
CA ALA A 63 -16.52 -8.94 7.04
C ALA A 63 -17.77 -9.64 7.61
N GLY A 64 -17.61 -10.84 8.22
CA GLY A 64 -18.67 -11.54 8.90
C GLY A 64 -19.29 -10.71 10.03
N ARG A 65 -18.45 -10.04 10.85
CA ARG A 65 -18.96 -9.18 11.92
C ARG A 65 -19.68 -7.92 11.39
N LEU A 66 -19.14 -7.29 10.35
CA LEU A 66 -19.81 -6.16 9.69
C LEU A 66 -21.15 -6.59 9.12
N ARG A 67 -21.25 -7.76 8.48
CA ARG A 67 -22.51 -8.30 7.94
C ARG A 67 -23.54 -8.49 9.05
N GLU A 68 -23.18 -9.11 10.19
CA GLU A 68 -24.10 -9.24 11.33
C GLU A 68 -24.68 -7.90 11.83
N LEU A 69 -23.88 -6.83 11.78
CA LEU A 69 -24.32 -5.50 12.19
C LEU A 69 -25.21 -4.85 11.14
N ILE A 70 -24.81 -4.94 9.87
CA ILE A 70 -25.59 -4.46 8.71
C ILE A 70 -26.98 -5.08 8.70
N ASP A 71 -27.09 -6.40 8.94
CA ASP A 71 -28.34 -7.13 8.98
C ASP A 71 -29.22 -6.69 10.16
N LYS A 72 -28.62 -6.35 11.32
CA LYS A 72 -29.36 -5.85 12.52
C LYS A 72 -29.88 -4.42 12.34
N GLU A 73 -29.13 -3.59 11.61
CA GLU A 73 -29.51 -2.20 11.30
C GLU A 73 -30.41 -2.12 10.04
N GLU A 74 -30.68 -3.27 9.41
CA GLU A 74 -31.51 -3.38 8.19
C GLU A 74 -30.94 -2.54 7.02
N TRP A 75 -29.60 -2.42 6.93
CA TRP A 75 -28.95 -1.69 5.85
C TRP A 75 -28.79 -2.56 4.60
N ASP A 76 -28.97 -1.98 3.41
CA ASP A 76 -28.68 -2.64 2.14
C ASP A 76 -27.24 -2.29 1.71
N VAL A 77 -26.31 -3.25 1.89
CA VAL A 77 -24.89 -3.07 1.59
C VAL A 77 -24.42 -4.22 0.71
N GLU A 78 -23.72 -3.89 -0.37
CA GLU A 78 -23.11 -4.89 -1.25
C GLU A 78 -22.02 -5.70 -0.56
N GLU A 79 -21.93 -6.99 -0.86
CA GLU A 79 -20.89 -7.87 -0.30
C GLU A 79 -19.46 -7.38 -0.64
N LYS A 80 -19.26 -6.90 -1.87
CA LYS A 80 -17.98 -6.31 -2.29
C LYS A 80 -17.60 -5.09 -1.44
N ALA A 81 -18.57 -4.25 -1.07
CA ALA A 81 -18.37 -3.09 -0.22
C ALA A 81 -17.93 -3.51 1.19
N VAL A 82 -18.60 -4.50 1.78
CA VAL A 82 -18.27 -5.04 3.11
C VAL A 82 -16.84 -5.61 3.14
N ARG A 83 -16.48 -6.42 2.16
CA ARG A 83 -15.12 -7.00 2.07
C ARG A 83 -14.06 -5.91 1.85
N TYR A 84 -14.36 -4.89 1.07
CA TYR A 84 -13.44 -3.77 0.87
C TYR A 84 -13.20 -2.98 2.17
N ILE A 85 -14.25 -2.66 2.93
CA ILE A 85 -14.14 -2.00 4.24
C ILE A 85 -13.31 -2.88 5.20
N ALA A 86 -13.59 -4.19 5.25
CA ALA A 86 -12.85 -5.14 6.08
C ALA A 86 -11.35 -5.18 5.75
N ARG A 87 -11.01 -5.06 4.46
CA ARG A 87 -9.63 -4.99 3.97
C ARG A 87 -8.95 -3.69 4.37
N MET A 88 -9.61 -2.56 4.19
CA MET A 88 -9.09 -1.23 4.52
C MET A 88 -8.83 -1.07 6.03
N ALA A 89 -9.54 -1.80 6.86
CA ALA A 89 -9.37 -1.82 8.31
C ALA A 89 -8.08 -2.51 8.79
N ASP A 90 -7.34 -3.18 7.92
CA ASP A 90 -6.03 -3.80 8.19
C ASP A 90 -5.97 -4.61 9.49
N GLY A 91 -7.00 -5.43 9.74
CA GLY A 91 -7.09 -6.30 10.92
C GLY A 91 -7.60 -5.62 12.18
N SER A 92 -8.06 -4.38 12.12
CA SER A 92 -8.65 -3.61 13.22
C SER A 92 -10.18 -3.60 13.13
N MET A 93 -10.86 -4.20 14.10
CA MET A 93 -12.34 -4.14 14.15
C MET A 93 -12.86 -2.72 14.41
N ARG A 94 -12.14 -1.91 15.22
CA ARG A 94 -12.52 -0.53 15.49
C ARG A 94 -12.53 0.28 14.21
N ASP A 95 -11.47 0.17 13.40
CA ASP A 95 -11.35 0.92 12.16
C ASP A 95 -12.38 0.45 11.14
N ALA A 96 -12.66 -0.86 11.07
CA ALA A 96 -13.70 -1.42 10.21
C ALA A 96 -15.09 -0.83 10.53
N LEU A 97 -15.43 -0.74 11.81
CA LEU A 97 -16.69 -0.14 12.25
C LEU A 97 -16.76 1.36 11.94
N SER A 98 -15.65 2.08 12.19
CA SER A 98 -15.58 3.51 11.90
C SER A 98 -15.72 3.80 10.41
N LEU A 99 -15.07 2.98 9.55
CA LEU A 99 -15.17 3.11 8.10
C LEU A 99 -16.60 2.78 7.60
N LEU A 100 -17.24 1.74 8.16
CA LEU A 100 -18.62 1.41 7.82
C LEU A 100 -19.58 2.55 8.21
N ASP A 101 -19.47 3.08 9.43
CA ASP A 101 -20.26 4.20 9.91
C ASP A 101 -20.05 5.45 9.03
N GLN A 102 -18.83 5.72 8.65
CA GLN A 102 -18.51 6.83 7.75
C GLN A 102 -19.20 6.66 6.39
N CYS A 103 -19.12 5.49 5.76
CA CYS A 103 -19.76 5.22 4.49
C CYS A 103 -21.29 5.30 4.59
N ALA A 104 -21.88 4.73 5.65
CA ALA A 104 -23.32 4.76 5.89
C ALA A 104 -23.85 6.18 6.14
N ALA A 105 -23.07 7.03 6.79
CA ALA A 105 -23.45 8.43 7.05
C ALA A 105 -23.55 9.28 5.77
N PHE A 106 -22.75 8.96 4.73
CA PHE A 106 -22.81 9.66 3.44
C PHE A 106 -24.03 9.24 2.59
N TYR A 107 -24.46 7.97 2.70
CA TYR A 107 -25.51 7.38 1.87
C TYR A 107 -26.71 6.88 2.71
N ILE A 108 -27.19 7.74 3.62
CA ILE A 108 -28.32 7.41 4.51
C ILE A 108 -29.60 7.10 3.70
N GLY A 109 -30.10 5.87 3.87
CA GLY A 109 -31.32 5.40 3.22
C GLY A 109 -31.15 4.95 1.77
N GLU A 110 -29.94 4.93 1.25
CA GLU A 110 -29.61 4.38 -0.05
C GLU A 110 -28.84 3.07 0.11
N LYS A 111 -28.84 2.26 -0.95
CA LYS A 111 -27.99 1.06 -1.01
C LYS A 111 -26.52 1.46 -1.06
N LEU A 112 -25.72 0.98 -0.11
CA LEU A 112 -24.28 1.20 -0.09
C LEU A 112 -23.60 0.25 -1.07
N THR A 113 -23.27 0.80 -2.24
CA THR A 113 -22.56 0.06 -3.29
C THR A 113 -21.04 0.08 -3.07
N TYR A 114 -20.32 -0.78 -3.79
CA TYR A 114 -18.87 -0.77 -3.80
C TYR A 114 -18.30 0.59 -4.27
N ASP A 115 -18.91 1.20 -5.30
CA ASP A 115 -18.50 2.50 -5.83
C ASP A 115 -18.67 3.63 -4.82
N HIS A 116 -19.78 3.61 -4.06
CA HIS A 116 -20.02 4.56 -2.96
C HIS A 116 -18.91 4.47 -1.90
N VAL A 117 -18.49 3.26 -1.55
CA VAL A 117 -17.40 3.04 -0.57
C VAL A 117 -16.06 3.55 -1.11
N LEU A 118 -15.76 3.31 -2.39
CA LEU A 118 -14.56 3.85 -3.04
C LEU A 118 -14.53 5.38 -2.99
N GLU A 119 -15.68 6.02 -3.28
CA GLU A 119 -15.81 7.47 -3.26
C GLU A 119 -15.57 8.05 -1.86
N VAL A 120 -16.23 7.52 -0.84
CA VAL A 120 -16.13 8.00 0.56
C VAL A 120 -14.72 7.77 1.13
N LEU A 121 -14.14 6.61 0.88
CA LEU A 121 -12.82 6.26 1.41
C LEU A 121 -11.65 6.82 0.57
N GLY A 122 -11.98 7.53 -0.50
CA GLY A 122 -10.97 8.16 -1.34
C GLY A 122 -10.13 7.17 -2.15
N ALA A 123 -10.58 5.93 -2.29
CA ALA A 123 -9.85 4.92 -3.05
C ALA A 123 -9.91 5.20 -4.55
N VAL A 124 -8.85 4.87 -5.23
CA VAL A 124 -8.74 5.02 -6.68
C VAL A 124 -9.16 3.72 -7.37
N ASP A 125 -10.00 3.84 -8.39
CA ASP A 125 -10.39 2.69 -9.20
C ASP A 125 -9.16 2.00 -9.82
N THR A 126 -9.19 0.70 -9.86
CA THR A 126 -8.14 -0.14 -10.49
C THR A 126 -7.90 0.28 -11.95
N GLU A 127 -8.91 0.80 -12.66
CA GLU A 127 -8.77 1.28 -14.03
C GLU A 127 -7.80 2.46 -14.16
N VAL A 128 -7.80 3.35 -13.20
CA VAL A 128 -6.87 4.50 -13.18
C VAL A 128 -5.44 4.01 -12.97
N PHE A 129 -5.23 3.01 -12.12
CA PHE A 129 -3.91 2.41 -11.93
C PHE A 129 -3.43 1.66 -13.18
N SER A 130 -4.34 0.98 -13.87
CA SER A 130 -4.08 0.36 -15.17
C SER A 130 -3.62 1.38 -16.21
N ARG A 131 -4.32 2.53 -16.31
CA ARG A 131 -3.95 3.64 -17.17
C ARG A 131 -2.57 4.19 -16.81
N LEU A 132 -2.35 4.49 -15.53
CA LEU A 132 -1.08 5.01 -15.03
C LEU A 132 0.09 4.04 -15.32
N LEU A 133 -0.11 2.73 -15.14
CA LEU A 133 0.89 1.73 -15.47
C LEU A 133 1.27 1.76 -16.96
N ARG A 134 0.27 1.81 -17.84
CA ARG A 134 0.50 1.87 -19.30
C ARG A 134 1.25 3.12 -19.72
N GLU A 135 0.90 4.28 -19.15
CA GLU A 135 1.59 5.55 -19.39
C GLU A 135 3.05 5.51 -18.91
N LEU A 136 3.31 4.88 -17.73
CA LEU A 136 4.66 4.66 -17.21
C LEU A 136 5.49 3.75 -18.13
N LEU A 137 4.89 2.65 -18.63
CA LEU A 137 5.54 1.74 -19.57
C LEU A 137 5.82 2.39 -20.91
N ALA A 138 4.92 3.26 -21.37
CA ALA A 138 5.12 4.09 -22.57
C ALA A 138 6.18 5.19 -22.36
N ARG A 139 6.63 5.41 -21.11
CA ARG A 139 7.58 6.47 -20.70
C ARG A 139 7.08 7.88 -21.03
N ASP A 140 5.76 8.05 -21.07
CA ASP A 140 5.12 9.34 -21.35
C ASP A 140 4.98 10.15 -20.05
N VAL A 141 5.98 10.98 -19.78
CA VAL A 141 6.01 11.83 -18.57
C VAL A 141 4.82 12.80 -18.54
N HIS A 142 4.38 13.30 -19.70
CA HIS A 142 3.29 14.26 -19.76
C HIS A 142 1.97 13.60 -19.34
N ALA A 143 1.62 12.47 -19.96
CA ALA A 143 0.39 11.73 -19.64
C ALA A 143 0.34 11.31 -18.17
N VAL A 144 1.47 10.81 -17.63
CA VAL A 144 1.58 10.40 -16.21
C VAL A 144 1.31 11.58 -15.27
N ILE A 145 1.86 12.76 -15.53
CA ILE A 145 1.64 13.94 -14.68
C ILE A 145 0.19 14.43 -14.82
N GLU A 146 -0.37 14.43 -16.03
CA GLU A 146 -1.76 14.82 -16.27
C GLU A 146 -2.75 13.90 -15.51
N THR A 147 -2.54 12.58 -15.56
CA THR A 147 -3.35 11.61 -14.79
C THR A 147 -3.29 11.89 -13.27
N VAL A 148 -2.12 12.22 -12.73
CA VAL A 148 -1.99 12.58 -11.31
C VAL A 148 -2.66 13.91 -10.99
N ASP A 149 -2.59 14.88 -11.90
CA ASP A 149 -3.30 16.16 -11.75
C ASP A 149 -4.81 15.98 -11.72
N GLU A 150 -5.37 15.15 -12.62
CA GLU A 150 -6.78 14.79 -12.61
C GLU A 150 -7.20 14.22 -11.24
N LEU A 151 -6.44 13.26 -10.70
CA LEU A 151 -6.72 12.64 -9.41
C LEU A 151 -6.63 13.63 -8.24
N THR A 152 -5.65 14.51 -8.28
CA THR A 152 -5.48 15.55 -7.26
C THR A 152 -6.64 16.57 -7.30
N MET A 153 -7.10 16.93 -8.49
CA MET A 153 -8.26 17.83 -8.67
C MET A 153 -9.57 17.18 -8.20
N GLN A 154 -9.66 15.85 -8.26
CA GLN A 154 -10.77 15.07 -7.66
C GLN A 154 -10.68 14.98 -6.13
N GLY A 155 -9.68 15.59 -5.50
CA GLY A 155 -9.49 15.59 -4.05
C GLY A 155 -8.78 14.36 -3.49
N ARG A 156 -8.13 13.54 -4.33
CA ARG A 156 -7.39 12.37 -3.86
C ARG A 156 -6.11 12.78 -3.14
N GLU A 157 -5.83 12.16 -2.00
CA GLU A 157 -4.65 12.42 -1.20
C GLU A 157 -3.44 11.65 -1.77
N LEU A 158 -2.32 12.36 -2.04
CA LEU A 158 -1.15 11.78 -2.70
C LEU A 158 -0.48 10.66 -1.91
N SER A 159 -0.52 10.70 -0.58
CA SER A 159 0.06 9.63 0.25
C SER A 159 -0.76 8.35 0.14
N GLN A 160 -2.09 8.48 0.09
CA GLN A 160 -2.98 7.35 -0.13
C GLN A 160 -2.82 6.79 -1.53
N LEU A 161 -2.77 7.66 -2.55
CA LEU A 161 -2.53 7.27 -3.94
C LEU A 161 -1.22 6.48 -4.10
N ALA A 162 -0.14 6.91 -3.43
CA ALA A 162 1.14 6.20 -3.45
C ALA A 162 1.03 4.80 -2.80
N ALA A 163 0.33 4.69 -1.68
CA ALA A 163 0.11 3.43 -0.99
C ALA A 163 -0.72 2.46 -1.82
N ASP A 164 -1.82 2.93 -2.40
CA ASP A 164 -2.74 2.13 -3.21
C ASP A 164 -2.07 1.66 -4.51
N PHE A 165 -1.30 2.52 -5.16
CA PHE A 165 -0.54 2.14 -6.34
C PHE A 165 0.57 1.12 -6.02
N THR A 166 1.25 1.27 -4.88
CA THR A 166 2.22 0.28 -4.39
C THR A 166 1.55 -1.08 -4.20
N TRP A 167 0.35 -1.09 -3.63
CA TRP A 167 -0.42 -2.31 -3.40
C TRP A 167 -0.88 -2.94 -4.73
N TYR A 168 -1.30 -2.14 -5.70
CA TYR A 168 -1.63 -2.59 -7.05
C TYR A 168 -0.41 -3.24 -7.74
N LEU A 169 0.76 -2.62 -7.71
CA LEU A 169 2.00 -3.17 -8.25
C LEU A 169 2.41 -4.49 -7.57
N ARG A 170 2.25 -4.58 -6.24
CA ARG A 170 2.45 -5.83 -5.49
C ARG A 170 1.52 -6.93 -5.98
N ASN A 171 0.26 -6.63 -6.23
CA ASN A 171 -0.69 -7.62 -6.74
C ASN A 171 -0.29 -8.14 -8.13
N LEU A 172 0.17 -7.26 -9.03
CA LEU A 172 0.72 -7.66 -10.31
C LEU A 172 1.92 -8.61 -10.15
N LEU A 173 2.82 -8.32 -9.20
CA LEU A 173 3.97 -9.18 -8.92
C LEU A 173 3.54 -10.57 -8.41
N LEU A 174 2.57 -10.63 -7.51
CA LEU A 174 2.04 -11.89 -6.98
C LEU A 174 1.38 -12.74 -8.07
N VAL A 175 0.54 -12.13 -8.92
CA VAL A 175 -0.09 -12.81 -10.07
C VAL A 175 0.96 -13.40 -11.01
N ARG A 176 2.08 -12.73 -11.17
CA ARG A 176 3.16 -13.19 -12.05
C ARG A 176 4.01 -14.32 -11.44
N CYS A 177 4.12 -14.35 -10.11
CA CYS A 177 4.95 -15.34 -9.41
C CYS A 177 4.25 -16.69 -9.19
N SER A 178 2.92 -16.74 -9.19
CA SER A 178 2.17 -17.98 -8.93
C SER A 178 0.77 -17.93 -9.55
N ASP A 179 0.37 -19.03 -10.19
CA ASP A 179 -0.96 -19.18 -10.80
C ASP A 179 -2.07 -19.42 -9.77
N ASP A 180 -1.74 -19.91 -8.56
CA ASP A 180 -2.68 -20.31 -7.50
C ASP A 180 -2.89 -19.20 -6.43
N MET A 181 -2.73 -17.94 -6.78
CA MET A 181 -2.84 -16.81 -5.84
C MET A 181 -4.27 -16.23 -5.74
N GLU A 182 -5.27 -16.88 -6.31
CA GLU A 182 -6.66 -16.39 -6.29
C GLU A 182 -7.19 -16.17 -4.86
N ASP A 183 -6.83 -17.06 -3.94
CA ASP A 183 -7.22 -16.96 -2.52
C ASP A 183 -6.45 -15.88 -1.73
N VAL A 184 -5.29 -15.45 -2.24
CA VAL A 184 -4.44 -14.44 -1.59
C VAL A 184 -4.72 -13.03 -2.13
N LEU A 185 -5.20 -12.96 -3.39
CA LEU A 185 -5.60 -11.73 -4.05
C LEU A 185 -7.10 -11.56 -3.84
N ASP A 186 -7.47 -10.76 -2.87
CA ASP A 186 -8.88 -10.44 -2.57
C ASP A 186 -9.46 -9.51 -3.65
N VAL A 187 -9.45 -9.99 -4.91
CA VAL A 187 -9.94 -9.29 -6.11
C VAL A 187 -11.04 -10.09 -6.79
N SER A 188 -11.96 -9.40 -7.46
CA SER A 188 -12.99 -10.10 -8.23
C SER A 188 -12.37 -10.87 -9.40
N THR A 189 -13.05 -11.93 -9.87
CA THR A 189 -12.59 -12.75 -11.01
C THR A 189 -12.33 -11.92 -12.26
N GLU A 190 -13.10 -10.86 -12.49
CA GLU A 190 -12.95 -9.93 -13.60
C GLU A 190 -11.68 -9.07 -13.46
N ASN A 191 -11.42 -8.54 -12.26
CA ASN A 191 -10.20 -7.80 -11.96
C ASN A 191 -8.96 -8.71 -11.98
N LEU A 192 -9.09 -9.98 -11.61
CA LEU A 192 -8.00 -10.95 -11.69
C LEU A 192 -7.57 -11.21 -13.15
N ALA A 193 -8.54 -11.37 -14.07
CA ALA A 193 -8.23 -11.56 -15.49
C ALA A 193 -7.46 -10.34 -16.04
N ARG A 194 -7.91 -9.13 -15.70
CA ARG A 194 -7.23 -7.88 -16.08
C ARG A 194 -5.81 -7.80 -15.48
N LEU A 195 -5.65 -8.11 -14.21
CA LEU A 195 -4.34 -8.13 -13.55
C LEU A 195 -3.39 -9.16 -14.19
N LYS A 196 -3.90 -10.32 -14.64
CA LYS A 196 -3.11 -11.32 -15.36
C LYS A 196 -2.60 -10.79 -16.71
N GLU A 197 -3.44 -10.08 -17.46
CA GLU A 197 -3.03 -9.41 -18.71
C GLU A 197 -1.98 -8.33 -18.47
N GLU A 198 -2.22 -7.48 -17.49
CA GLU A 198 -1.31 -6.36 -17.16
C GLU A 198 0.03 -6.83 -16.59
N ALA A 199 0.02 -7.90 -15.81
CA ALA A 199 1.24 -8.51 -15.30
C ALA A 199 2.15 -9.03 -16.43
N GLN A 200 1.60 -9.41 -17.61
CA GLN A 200 2.41 -9.82 -18.76
C GLN A 200 3.06 -8.65 -19.49
N MET A 201 2.58 -7.43 -19.29
CA MET A 201 3.10 -6.21 -19.96
C MET A 201 4.37 -5.67 -19.31
N ILE A 202 4.73 -6.11 -18.13
CA ILE A 202 5.84 -5.57 -17.34
C ILE A 202 6.77 -6.67 -16.82
N ASP A 203 8.08 -6.47 -16.93
CA ASP A 203 9.08 -7.40 -16.41
C ASP A 203 9.18 -7.37 -14.89
N ASN A 204 9.55 -8.52 -14.28
CA ASN A 204 9.65 -8.64 -12.82
C ASN A 204 10.63 -7.62 -12.22
N ASP A 205 11.77 -7.38 -12.86
CA ASP A 205 12.80 -6.46 -12.36
C ASP A 205 12.30 -5.01 -12.41
N VAL A 206 11.56 -4.64 -13.48
CA VAL A 206 10.94 -3.32 -13.61
C VAL A 206 9.85 -3.15 -12.54
N LEU A 207 9.04 -4.18 -12.31
CA LEU A 207 7.97 -4.17 -11.32
C LEU A 207 8.52 -4.05 -9.89
N ILE A 208 9.57 -4.80 -9.54
CA ILE A 208 10.24 -4.71 -8.24
C ILE A 208 10.86 -3.31 -8.04
N ARG A 209 11.44 -2.74 -9.09
CA ARG A 209 11.96 -1.38 -9.07
C ARG A 209 10.84 -0.36 -8.80
N TYR A 210 9.69 -0.47 -9.47
CA TYR A 210 8.54 0.41 -9.26
C TYR A 210 8.03 0.33 -7.83
N ILE A 211 7.86 -0.89 -7.29
CA ILE A 211 7.46 -1.13 -5.89
C ILE A 211 8.43 -0.46 -4.92
N ARG A 212 9.74 -0.58 -5.15
CA ARG A 212 10.76 0.03 -4.29
C ARG A 212 10.63 1.55 -4.27
N ILE A 213 10.59 2.17 -5.45
CA ILE A 213 10.48 3.64 -5.58
C ILE A 213 9.21 4.15 -4.90
N PHE A 214 8.07 3.50 -5.10
CA PHE A 214 6.81 3.90 -4.49
C PHE A 214 6.74 3.60 -2.99
N SER A 215 7.37 2.54 -2.50
CA SER A 215 7.51 2.25 -1.07
C SER A 215 8.34 3.34 -0.36
N ASP A 216 9.46 3.74 -0.97
CA ASP A 216 10.28 4.84 -0.47
C ASP A 216 9.52 6.17 -0.51
N LEU A 217 8.79 6.45 -1.59
CA LEU A 217 7.94 7.61 -1.73
C LEU A 217 6.87 7.66 -0.62
N THR A 218 6.16 6.56 -0.38
CA THR A 218 5.13 6.47 0.66
C THR A 218 5.69 6.82 2.04
N ASN A 219 6.91 6.38 2.35
CA ASN A 219 7.58 6.73 3.60
C ASN A 219 7.98 8.21 3.66
N GLN A 220 8.47 8.79 2.55
CA GLN A 220 8.86 10.20 2.48
C GLN A 220 7.65 11.14 2.58
N LEU A 221 6.52 10.78 1.96
CA LEU A 221 5.29 11.58 1.95
C LEU A 221 4.69 11.79 3.35
N LYS A 222 4.95 10.89 4.32
CA LYS A 222 4.47 11.02 5.71
C LYS A 222 4.96 12.31 6.39
N PHE A 223 6.16 12.77 6.04
CA PHE A 223 6.83 13.90 6.70
C PHE A 223 7.10 15.08 5.75
N ALA A 224 6.72 14.94 4.49
CA ALA A 224 7.03 15.94 3.46
C ALA A 224 6.09 17.13 3.50
N THR A 225 6.68 18.33 3.39
CA THR A 225 5.93 19.58 3.22
C THR A 225 5.45 19.77 1.78
N GLN A 226 6.23 19.29 0.80
CA GLN A 226 5.93 19.40 -0.64
C GLN A 226 5.66 18.02 -1.25
N LYS A 227 4.55 17.41 -0.85
CA LYS A 227 4.16 16.05 -1.27
C LYS A 227 4.09 15.91 -2.80
N ARG A 228 3.53 16.92 -3.49
CA ARG A 228 3.37 16.91 -4.94
C ARG A 228 4.71 16.79 -5.68
N VAL A 229 5.69 17.61 -5.30
CA VAL A 229 7.02 17.59 -5.94
C VAL A 229 7.70 16.21 -5.80
N LEU A 230 7.62 15.60 -4.60
CA LEU A 230 8.17 14.27 -4.39
C LEU A 230 7.49 13.21 -5.25
N PHE A 231 6.16 13.31 -5.36
CA PHE A 231 5.37 12.39 -6.17
C PHE A 231 5.74 12.51 -7.66
N GLU A 232 5.77 13.73 -8.22
CA GLU A 232 6.16 14.00 -9.61
C GLU A 232 7.59 13.52 -9.90
N VAL A 233 8.54 13.78 -8.98
CA VAL A 233 9.93 13.31 -9.13
C VAL A 233 10.01 11.77 -9.16
N ALA A 234 9.23 11.08 -8.34
CA ALA A 234 9.16 9.63 -8.35
C ALA A 234 8.65 9.10 -9.70
N LEU A 235 7.57 9.68 -10.23
CA LEU A 235 7.03 9.32 -11.55
C LEU A 235 8.04 9.56 -12.68
N ILE A 236 8.74 10.70 -12.67
CA ILE A 236 9.78 11.01 -13.66
C ILE A 236 10.91 9.96 -13.60
N LYS A 237 11.32 9.53 -12.40
CA LYS A 237 12.30 8.46 -12.24
C LYS A 237 11.82 7.13 -12.86
N LEU A 238 10.54 6.79 -12.69
CA LEU A 238 9.98 5.59 -13.30
C LEU A 238 10.00 5.67 -14.84
N CYS A 239 9.62 6.81 -15.42
CA CYS A 239 9.65 7.02 -16.86
C CYS A 239 11.08 7.11 -17.44
N ARG A 240 12.07 7.56 -16.63
CA ARG A 240 13.44 7.79 -17.06
C ARG A 240 14.47 7.04 -16.18
N PRO A 241 14.65 5.73 -16.37
CA PRO A 241 15.60 4.93 -15.59
C PRO A 241 17.02 5.47 -15.59
N ALA A 242 17.42 6.16 -16.66
CA ALA A 242 18.76 6.74 -16.79
C ALA A 242 19.08 7.85 -15.77
N MET A 243 18.07 8.39 -15.09
CA MET A 243 18.25 9.42 -14.05
C MET A 243 18.56 8.82 -12.67
N GLU A 244 18.46 7.52 -12.51
CA GLU A 244 18.84 6.81 -11.28
C GLU A 244 20.24 6.20 -11.43
N VAL A 245 21.09 6.40 -10.42
CA VAL A 245 22.43 5.81 -10.33
C VAL A 245 22.39 4.73 -9.26
N ASN A 246 21.64 3.64 -9.51
CA ASN A 246 21.65 2.47 -8.65
C ASN A 246 21.92 1.19 -9.47
N THR A 247 22.24 0.09 -8.79
CA THR A 247 22.62 -1.18 -9.42
C THR A 247 21.51 -1.74 -10.33
N ASP A 248 20.24 -1.57 -9.95
CA ASP A 248 19.10 -2.11 -10.70
C ASP A 248 18.87 -1.37 -12.02
N THR A 249 19.02 -0.05 -12.01
CA THR A 249 18.96 0.76 -13.26
C THR A 249 20.12 0.46 -14.19
N LEU A 250 21.29 0.12 -13.65
CA LEU A 250 22.43 -0.34 -14.46
C LEU A 250 22.11 -1.69 -15.12
N LEU A 251 21.53 -2.63 -14.40
CA LEU A 251 21.11 -3.93 -14.94
C LEU A 251 20.04 -3.79 -16.01
N GLU A 252 19.01 -2.94 -15.82
CA GLU A 252 17.98 -2.65 -16.81
C GLU A 252 18.57 -2.03 -18.09
N ARG A 253 19.54 -1.14 -17.93
CA ARG A 253 20.26 -0.54 -19.07
C ARG A 253 21.11 -1.55 -19.82
N ILE A 254 21.77 -2.46 -19.12
CA ILE A 254 22.55 -3.55 -19.73
C ILE A 254 21.62 -4.45 -20.55
N ARG A 255 20.49 -4.90 -20.00
CA ARG A 255 19.49 -5.69 -20.73
C ARG A 255 18.98 -4.96 -21.97
N SER A 256 18.63 -3.69 -21.84
CA SER A 256 18.15 -2.90 -22.99
C SER A 256 19.21 -2.76 -24.08
N VAL A 257 20.49 -2.77 -23.74
CA VAL A 257 21.60 -2.78 -24.72
C VAL A 257 21.77 -4.17 -25.33
N GLU A 258 21.67 -5.23 -24.54
CA GLU A 258 21.72 -6.63 -25.00
C GLU A 258 20.59 -6.93 -25.99
N GLU A 259 19.35 -6.56 -25.68
CA GLU A 259 18.20 -6.70 -26.59
C GLU A 259 18.39 -5.94 -27.91
N LYS A 260 18.94 -4.72 -27.87
CA LYS A 260 19.24 -3.94 -29.08
C LYS A 260 20.36 -4.56 -29.91
N LEU A 261 21.35 -5.20 -29.26
CA LEU A 261 22.40 -5.96 -29.94
C LEU A 261 21.84 -7.21 -30.62
N GLU A 262 20.98 -7.96 -29.95
CA GLU A 262 20.31 -9.15 -30.51
C GLU A 262 19.38 -8.81 -31.67
N GLN A 263 18.71 -7.65 -31.60
CA GLN A 263 17.85 -7.14 -32.70
C GLN A 263 18.65 -6.54 -33.86
N GLY A 264 19.98 -6.54 -33.80
CA GLY A 264 20.84 -6.03 -34.87
C GLY A 264 20.76 -4.51 -35.10
N ALA A 265 20.31 -3.75 -34.08
CA ALA A 265 20.08 -2.30 -34.20
C ALA A 265 21.36 -1.44 -34.20
N PHE A 266 22.53 -2.02 -34.03
CA PHE A 266 23.81 -1.33 -34.22
C PHE A 266 24.33 -1.59 -35.63
N ALA A 267 23.98 -0.72 -36.57
CA ALA A 267 24.71 -0.62 -37.81
C ALA A 267 26.15 -0.22 -37.49
N ALA A 268 27.12 -1.00 -37.97
CA ALA A 268 28.52 -0.66 -37.85
C ALA A 268 28.76 0.74 -38.44
N PRO A 269 29.60 1.59 -37.82
CA PRO A 269 29.93 2.88 -38.39
C PRO A 269 30.50 2.66 -39.78
N SER A 270 29.87 3.27 -40.78
CA SER A 270 30.36 3.29 -42.15
C SER A 270 31.80 3.81 -42.12
N GLN A 271 32.74 2.95 -42.57
CA GLN A 271 34.11 3.39 -42.78
C GLN A 271 34.10 4.53 -43.82
N GLU A 272 34.40 5.75 -43.41
CA GLU A 272 34.75 6.84 -44.30
C GLU A 272 35.97 6.42 -45.13
N LYS A 273 35.74 6.24 -46.41
CA LYS A 273 36.86 6.07 -47.36
C LYS A 273 37.66 7.35 -47.39
N ILE A 274 38.83 7.33 -46.78
CA ILE A 274 39.80 8.41 -46.98
C ILE A 274 40.30 8.31 -48.41
N VAL A 275 39.86 9.24 -49.27
CA VAL A 275 40.37 9.40 -50.63
C VAL A 275 41.64 10.23 -50.55
N TYR A 276 42.79 9.56 -50.72
CA TYR A 276 44.06 10.28 -50.93
C TYR A 276 44.05 10.91 -52.30
N VAL A 277 44.04 12.25 -52.38
CA VAL A 277 44.31 12.99 -53.59
C VAL A 277 45.81 13.20 -53.68
N ASN A 278 46.51 12.47 -54.60
CA ASN A 278 47.89 12.73 -54.92
C ASN A 278 47.95 13.98 -55.82
N SER A 279 48.77 14.94 -55.39
CA SER A 279 49.24 16.08 -56.21
C SER A 279 50.47 15.68 -56.95
#